data_b051262e6a2944a39abf34105ec6c6ac
#
_entry.id   b051262e6a2944a39abf34105ec6c6ac
#
_cell.length_a   1.000
_cell.length_b   1.000
_cell.length_c   1.000
_cell.angle_alpha   90.00
_cell.angle_beta   90.00
_cell.angle_gamma   90.00
#
_symmetry.space_group_name_H-M   'P 1'
#
loop_
_entity.id
_entity.type
_entity.pdbx_description
1 polymer ?
#
loop_
_entity_poly.entity_id
_entity_poly.type
_entity_poly.pdbx_seq_one_letter_code
_entity_poly.pdbx_strand_id
1 'polypeptide(L)'
;MSDDVQMTSAPTLFLLMAQYCGKTVVPLDVVCRDFFGHLTERKLLQKCLRGDIALPIVRIETSQKAARGVHLSDLASYIDKRRAAAIRERDQLCGPQ
;
A
#
# COMPACT_ATOMS: atom_id res chain seq x y z
N MET A 1 -8.92 -12.94 21.19
CA MET A 1 -7.58 -13.37 20.76
C MET A 1 -6.82 -12.21 20.18
N SER A 2 -5.68 -11.96 20.73
CA SER A 2 -4.84 -10.89 20.23
C SER A 2 -4.33 -11.18 18.82
N ASP A 3 -4.39 -12.43 18.42
CA ASP A 3 -3.92 -12.84 17.11
C ASP A 3 -4.67 -12.15 15.98
N ASP A 4 -5.95 -11.83 16.21
CA ASP A 4 -6.75 -11.21 15.17
C ASP A 4 -6.15 -9.88 14.70
N VAL A 5 -5.66 -9.10 15.66
CA VAL A 5 -5.06 -7.80 15.34
C VAL A 5 -3.76 -8.01 14.56
N GLN A 6 -2.96 -8.97 14.97
CA GLN A 6 -1.67 -9.24 14.34
C GLN A 6 -1.84 -9.85 12.96
N MET A 7 -2.92 -10.57 12.75
CA MET A 7 -3.17 -11.25 11.49
C MET A 7 -3.74 -10.32 10.43
N THR A 8 -4.08 -9.08 10.79
CA THR A 8 -4.71 -8.16 9.85
C THR A 8 -3.84 -7.91 8.62
N SER A 9 -2.54 -7.61 8.82
CA SER A 9 -1.67 -7.32 7.69
C SER A 9 -1.00 -8.57 7.13
N ALA A 10 -0.88 -9.63 7.94
CA ALA A 10 -0.18 -10.83 7.48
C ALA A 10 -0.87 -11.50 6.29
N PRO A 11 -2.21 -11.69 6.28
CA PRO A 11 -2.87 -12.24 5.10
C PRO A 11 -2.71 -11.34 3.87
N THR A 12 -2.78 -10.03 4.04
CA THR A 12 -2.61 -9.10 2.93
C THR A 12 -1.20 -9.20 2.35
N LEU A 13 -0.19 -9.24 3.21
CA LEU A 13 1.18 -9.39 2.76
C LEU A 13 1.36 -10.69 2.00
N PHE A 14 0.79 -11.77 2.50
CA PHE A 14 0.89 -13.07 1.85
C PHE A 14 0.29 -13.03 0.44
N LEU A 15 -0.88 -12.40 0.30
CA LEU A 15 -1.53 -12.28 -0.99
C LEU A 15 -0.71 -11.42 -1.95
N LEU A 16 -0.11 -10.35 -1.45
CA LEU A 16 0.77 -9.52 -2.26
C LEU A 16 2.01 -10.27 -2.69
N MET A 17 2.56 -11.09 -1.81
CA MET A 17 3.72 -11.91 -2.17
C MET A 17 3.39 -12.83 -3.34
N ALA A 18 2.20 -13.41 -3.32
CA ALA A 18 1.75 -14.26 -4.42
C ALA A 18 1.56 -13.43 -5.69
N GLN A 19 0.97 -12.26 -5.56
CA GLN A 19 0.70 -11.39 -6.71
C GLN A 19 1.98 -10.92 -7.38
N TYR A 20 3.02 -10.64 -6.60
CA TYR A 20 4.26 -10.07 -7.11
C TYR A 20 5.41 -11.07 -7.11
N CYS A 21 5.10 -12.35 -7.01
CA CYS A 21 6.10 -13.42 -7.10
C CYS A 21 7.24 -13.24 -6.10
N GLY A 22 6.91 -12.79 -4.89
CA GLY A 22 7.89 -12.67 -3.83
C GLY A 22 8.81 -11.48 -3.90
N LYS A 23 8.52 -10.50 -4.76
CA LYS A 23 9.34 -9.28 -4.82
C LYS A 23 9.25 -8.53 -3.49
N THR A 24 10.39 -8.12 -2.98
CA THR A 24 10.43 -7.33 -1.74
C THR A 24 10.00 -5.90 -1.99
N VAL A 25 10.46 -5.33 -3.08
CA VAL A 25 10.14 -3.95 -3.46
C VAL A 25 9.53 -3.98 -4.85
N VAL A 26 8.35 -3.41 -4.99
CA VAL A 26 7.62 -3.37 -6.25
C VAL A 26 7.87 -2.00 -6.90
N PRO A 27 8.23 -1.98 -8.19
CA PRO A 27 8.47 -0.70 -8.88
C PRO A 27 7.27 0.22 -8.76
N LEU A 28 7.53 1.52 -8.67
CA LEU A 28 6.47 2.51 -8.45
C LEU A 28 5.46 2.53 -9.58
N ASP A 29 5.91 2.36 -10.83
CA ASP A 29 4.99 2.34 -11.96
C ASP A 29 4.03 1.16 -11.89
N VAL A 30 4.50 0.02 -11.38
CA VAL A 30 3.66 -1.16 -11.22
C VAL A 30 2.62 -0.93 -10.12
N VAL A 31 3.02 -0.35 -9.00
CA VAL A 31 2.09 -0.02 -7.92
C VAL A 31 1.04 0.96 -8.43
N CYS A 32 1.46 1.94 -9.20
CA CYS A 32 0.55 2.93 -9.78
C CYS A 32 -0.48 2.26 -10.68
N ARG A 33 -0.01 1.39 -11.56
CA ARG A 33 -0.90 0.68 -12.48
C ARG A 33 -1.91 -0.19 -11.72
N ASP A 34 -1.46 -0.88 -10.68
CA ASP A 34 -2.30 -1.88 -10.03
C ASP A 34 -3.25 -1.28 -8.99
N PHE A 35 -2.86 -0.20 -8.33
CA PHE A 35 -3.63 0.34 -7.20
C PHE A 35 -4.04 1.79 -7.36
N PHE A 36 -3.40 2.53 -8.22
CA PHE A 36 -3.66 3.97 -8.41
C PHE A 36 -3.85 4.29 -9.88
N GLY A 37 -4.69 3.51 -10.54
CA GLY A 37 -4.90 3.65 -11.97
C GLY A 37 -5.44 5.02 -12.39
N HIS A 38 -5.97 5.79 -11.46
CA HIS A 38 -6.46 7.14 -11.73
C HIS A 38 -5.35 8.20 -11.69
N LEU A 39 -4.12 7.80 -11.32
CA LEU A 39 -2.99 8.71 -11.22
C LEU A 39 -1.91 8.30 -12.21
N THR A 40 -1.08 9.28 -12.57
CA THR A 40 0.18 8.96 -13.24
C THR A 40 1.21 8.60 -12.18
N GLU A 41 2.28 7.93 -12.61
CA GLU A 41 3.37 7.60 -11.69
C GLU A 41 3.93 8.85 -11.02
N ARG A 42 4.07 9.94 -11.80
CA ARG A 42 4.58 11.20 -11.28
C ARG A 42 3.67 11.77 -10.19
N LYS A 43 2.37 11.73 -10.43
CA LYS A 43 1.39 12.21 -9.44
C LYS A 43 1.44 11.36 -8.19
N LEU A 44 1.53 10.05 -8.35
CA LEU A 44 1.62 9.16 -7.21
C LEU A 44 2.86 9.48 -6.38
N LEU A 45 4.00 9.65 -7.04
CA LEU A 45 5.23 9.99 -6.34
C LEU A 45 5.06 11.28 -5.55
N GLN A 46 4.50 12.32 -6.18
CA GLN A 46 4.29 13.59 -5.51
C GLN A 46 3.41 13.46 -4.28
N LYS A 47 2.32 12.71 -4.39
CA LYS A 47 1.40 12.52 -3.26
C LYS A 47 2.06 11.76 -2.12
N CYS A 48 2.87 10.77 -2.44
CA CYS A 48 3.60 10.03 -1.41
C CYS A 48 4.62 10.91 -0.70
N LEU A 49 5.36 11.72 -1.48
CA LEU A 49 6.39 12.58 -0.90
C LEU A 49 5.81 13.69 -0.04
N ARG A 50 4.60 14.14 -0.35
CA ARG A 50 3.92 15.16 0.45
C ARG A 50 3.18 14.59 1.65
N GLY A 51 3.09 13.27 1.73
CA GLY A 51 2.35 12.62 2.81
C GLY A 51 0.85 12.50 2.57
N ASP A 52 0.37 12.88 1.38
CA ASP A 52 -1.04 12.71 1.05
C ASP A 52 -1.41 11.23 0.95
N ILE A 53 -0.47 10.42 0.52
CA ILE A 53 -0.61 8.97 0.50
C ILE A 53 0.45 8.42 1.42
N ALA A 54 0.04 7.61 2.39
CA ALA A 54 0.93 7.13 3.45
C ALA A 54 1.71 5.89 2.98
N LEU A 55 2.50 6.07 1.94
CA LEU A 55 3.37 5.03 1.40
C LEU A 55 4.81 5.54 1.36
N PRO A 56 5.71 4.93 2.13
CA PRO A 56 7.13 5.28 2.02
C PRO A 56 7.66 4.88 0.64
N ILE A 57 8.45 5.75 0.07
CA ILE A 57 9.06 5.49 -1.24
C ILE A 57 10.49 5.02 -1.02
N VAL A 58 10.77 3.80 -1.46
CA VAL A 58 12.10 3.23 -1.35
C VAL A 58 12.91 3.62 -2.58
N ARG A 59 14.08 4.19 -2.35
CA ARG A 59 15.06 4.37 -3.42
C ARG A 59 16.14 3.32 -3.23
N ILE A 60 16.48 2.64 -4.32
CA ILE A 60 17.48 1.58 -4.24
C ILE A 60 18.85 2.13 -3.92
N GLU A 61 19.11 3.37 -4.34
CA GLU A 61 20.31 4.09 -3.92
C GLU A 61 19.98 5.58 -3.82
N THR A 62 20.94 6.39 -3.38
CA THR A 62 20.68 7.80 -3.13
C THR A 62 20.64 8.66 -4.39
N SER A 63 21.03 8.12 -5.54
CA SER A 63 21.00 8.85 -6.80
C SER A 63 19.57 9.23 -7.18
N GLN A 64 19.40 10.40 -7.78
CA GLN A 64 18.08 10.82 -8.26
C GLN A 64 17.56 9.93 -9.37
N LYS A 65 18.46 9.23 -10.08
CA LYS A 65 18.06 8.32 -11.14
C LYS A 65 17.82 6.90 -10.65
N ALA A 66 17.97 6.68 -9.34
CA ALA A 66 17.78 5.35 -8.79
C ALA A 66 16.32 4.91 -8.96
N ALA A 67 16.14 3.62 -9.11
CA ALA A 67 14.82 3.04 -9.18
C ALA A 67 14.06 3.32 -7.88
N ARG A 68 12.79 3.62 -7.99
CA ARG A 68 11.91 3.86 -6.86
C ARG A 68 10.86 2.78 -6.80
N GLY A 69 10.44 2.46 -5.59
CA GLY A 69 9.42 1.46 -5.41
C GLY A 69 8.81 1.52 -4.03
N VAL A 70 7.98 0.53 -3.75
CA VAL A 70 7.27 0.42 -2.48
C VAL A 70 7.57 -0.97 -1.92
N HIS A 71 7.97 -1.01 -0.66
CA HIS A 71 8.20 -2.28 0.02
C HIS A 71 6.86 -2.97 0.24
N LEU A 72 6.82 -4.29 0.02
CA LEU A 72 5.56 -5.03 0.14
C LEU A 72 4.93 -4.90 1.51
N SER A 73 5.72 -4.86 2.57
CA SER A 73 5.17 -4.71 3.92
C SER A 73 4.45 -3.37 4.08
N ASP A 74 5.00 -2.32 3.49
CA ASP A 74 4.39 -1.00 3.57
C ASP A 74 3.11 -0.94 2.73
N LEU A 75 3.12 -1.59 1.58
CA LEU A 75 1.93 -1.66 0.75
C LEU A 75 0.83 -2.43 1.47
N ALA A 76 1.17 -3.52 2.12
CA ALA A 76 0.20 -4.31 2.89
C ALA A 76 -0.41 -3.47 4.02
N SER A 77 0.43 -2.73 4.75
CA SER A 77 -0.06 -1.84 5.82
C SER A 77 -0.99 -0.78 5.28
N TYR A 78 -0.63 -0.18 4.16
CA TYR A 78 -1.45 0.85 3.54
C TYR A 78 -2.82 0.29 3.16
N ILE A 79 -2.84 -0.86 2.51
CA ILE A 79 -4.08 -1.51 2.08
C ILE A 79 -4.94 -1.83 3.30
N ASP A 80 -4.34 -2.35 4.36
CA ASP A 80 -5.08 -2.71 5.57
C ASP A 80 -5.70 -1.48 6.23
N LYS A 81 -4.99 -0.36 6.24
CA LYS A 81 -5.53 0.87 6.79
C LYS A 81 -6.69 1.41 5.96
N ARG A 82 -6.57 1.32 4.65
CA ARG A 82 -7.67 1.73 3.78
C ARG A 82 -8.88 0.81 3.94
N ARG A 83 -8.63 -0.48 4.12
CA ARG A 83 -9.71 -1.43 4.37
C ARG A 83 -10.41 -1.12 5.69
N ALA A 84 -9.63 -0.83 6.72
CA ALA A 84 -10.22 -0.47 8.02
C ALA A 84 -11.10 0.77 7.90
N ALA A 85 -10.64 1.77 7.15
CA ALA A 85 -11.44 2.98 6.91
C ALA A 85 -12.72 2.64 6.17
N ALA A 86 -12.64 1.78 5.17
CA ALA A 86 -13.83 1.37 4.41
C ALA A 86 -14.82 0.62 5.29
N ILE A 87 -14.33 -0.21 6.19
CA ILE A 87 -15.20 -0.92 7.12
C ILE A 87 -15.93 0.06 8.03
N ARG A 88 -15.23 1.06 8.56
CA ARG A 88 -15.86 2.08 9.40
C ARG A 88 -16.92 2.86 8.63
N GLU A 89 -16.63 3.21 7.39
CA GLU A 89 -17.61 3.91 6.56
C GLU A 89 -18.86 3.08 6.33
N ARG A 90 -18.65 1.79 6.02
CA ARG A 90 -19.78 0.89 5.83
C ARG A 90 -20.62 0.80 7.09
N ASP A 91 -19.97 0.67 8.24
CA ASP A 91 -20.70 0.53 9.50
C ASP A 91 -21.50 1.78 9.84
N GLN A 92 -20.94 2.96 9.51
CA GLN A 92 -21.66 4.20 9.72
C GLN A 92 -22.89 4.30 8.81
N LEU A 93 -22.75 3.87 7.57
CA LEU A 93 -23.83 3.92 6.59
C LEU A 93 -24.93 2.91 6.91
N CYS A 94 -24.53 1.72 7.37
CA CYS A 94 -25.49 0.66 7.69
C CYS A 94 -26.08 0.80 9.08
N GLY A 95 -25.52 1.72 9.90
CA GLY A 95 -25.95 1.91 11.25
C GLY A 95 -25.46 0.81 12.16
N PRO A 96 -25.72 0.97 13.48
CA PRO A 96 -25.29 -0.04 14.44
C PRO A 96 -26.01 -1.36 14.21
N GLN A 97 -25.27 -2.44 14.36
CA GLN A 97 -25.81 -3.78 14.15
C GLN A 97 -26.02 -4.50 15.47
#